data_979a65bce6a9518d29268f8f51f1ae27
#
_entry.id   979a65bce6a9518d29268f8f51f1ae27
#
_cell.length_a   1.000
_cell.length_b   1.000
_cell.length_c   1.000
_cell.angle_alpha   90.00
_cell.angle_beta   90.00
_cell.angle_gamma   90.00
#
_symmetry.space_group_name_H-M   'P 1'
#
loop_
_entity.id
_entity.type
_entity.pdbx_description
1 polymer ?
#
loop_
_entity_poly.entity_id
_entity_poly.type
_entity_poly.pdbx_seq_one_letter_code
_entity_poly.pdbx_strand_id
1 'polypeptide(L)'
;MNRTDICKNIIQSIKEYITTPEKLEPHCAKNHFIRKRKLSLFQVIMYLLYTSKASMFQNLSRIREDLGSLDFPDISKQALSKARQFINPALFKELYYLSVDLFYKQLPSRKLWNGYHLFAIDGSKIELPNSKSNFEFFGEMFGYPDPSRRFTMGLGSIVYDVLDDYIVYASFQRYLASERSAALEHLHNLED
;
A
#
# COMPACT_ATOMS: atom_id res chain seq x y z
N MET A 1 -21.07 -2.61 -16.63
CA MET A 1 -20.92 -2.47 -15.16
C MET A 1 -20.41 -1.06 -14.91
N ASN A 2 -20.94 -0.34 -13.95
CA ASN A 2 -20.44 1.00 -13.63
C ASN A 2 -19.18 0.92 -12.72
N ARG A 3 -18.44 2.03 -12.60
CA ARG A 3 -17.22 2.10 -11.80
C ARG A 3 -17.41 1.75 -10.32
N THR A 4 -18.54 2.17 -9.77
CA THR A 4 -18.86 1.88 -8.36
C THR A 4 -19.02 0.38 -8.12
N ASP A 5 -19.61 -0.35 -9.07
CA ASP A 5 -19.75 -1.80 -8.96
C ASP A 5 -18.40 -2.51 -9.08
N ILE A 6 -17.51 -2.03 -9.97
CA ILE A 6 -16.13 -2.53 -10.07
C ILE A 6 -15.40 -2.35 -8.74
N CYS A 7 -15.45 -1.15 -8.15
CA CYS A 7 -14.82 -0.89 -6.85
C CYS A 7 -15.37 -1.78 -5.73
N LYS A 8 -16.70 -1.99 -5.69
CA LYS A 8 -17.31 -2.91 -4.71
C LYS A 8 -16.81 -4.33 -4.87
N ASN A 9 -16.72 -4.82 -6.11
CA ASN A 9 -16.22 -6.16 -6.41
C ASN A 9 -14.74 -6.32 -6.03
N ILE A 10 -13.91 -5.31 -6.29
CA ILE A 10 -12.50 -5.30 -5.88
C ILE A 10 -12.40 -5.37 -4.35
N ILE A 11 -13.15 -4.54 -3.63
CA ILE A 11 -13.16 -4.54 -2.17
C ILE A 11 -13.60 -5.91 -1.63
N GLN A 12 -14.64 -6.50 -2.21
CA GLN A 12 -15.12 -7.82 -1.82
C GLN A 12 -14.05 -8.90 -2.08
N SER A 13 -13.39 -8.87 -3.23
CA SER A 13 -12.32 -9.82 -3.57
C SER A 13 -11.10 -9.68 -2.65
N ILE A 14 -10.72 -8.44 -2.31
CA ILE A 14 -9.68 -8.18 -1.30
C ILE A 14 -10.09 -8.76 0.05
N LYS A 15 -11.35 -8.54 0.48
CA LYS A 15 -11.87 -9.09 1.72
C LYS A 15 -11.81 -10.61 1.73
N GLU A 16 -12.22 -11.27 0.65
CA GLU A 16 -12.13 -12.74 0.51
C GLU A 16 -10.69 -13.21 0.56
N TYR A 17 -9.76 -12.51 -0.13
CA TYR A 17 -8.34 -12.83 -0.09
C TYR A 17 -7.79 -12.80 1.35
N ILE A 18 -8.03 -11.72 2.09
CA ILE A 18 -7.50 -11.52 3.44
C ILE A 18 -8.28 -12.27 4.54
N THR A 19 -9.34 -12.99 4.19
CA THR A 19 -10.04 -13.89 5.10
C THR A 19 -9.77 -15.36 4.81
N THR A 20 -9.06 -15.67 3.73
CA THR A 20 -8.69 -17.04 3.32
C THR A 20 -7.35 -17.42 3.95
N PRO A 21 -7.30 -18.38 4.90
CA PRO A 21 -6.06 -18.73 5.63
C PRO A 21 -4.91 -19.15 4.72
N GLU A 22 -5.19 -19.95 3.70
CA GLU A 22 -4.20 -20.49 2.77
C GLU A 22 -3.49 -19.40 1.98
N LYS A 23 -4.20 -18.30 1.67
CA LYS A 23 -3.63 -17.14 0.97
C LYS A 23 -2.78 -16.27 1.89
N LEU A 24 -3.07 -16.28 3.19
CA LEU A 24 -2.37 -15.45 4.17
C LEU A 24 -1.14 -16.12 4.78
N GLU A 25 -1.10 -17.45 4.81
CA GLU A 25 0.01 -18.19 5.44
C GLU A 25 1.39 -17.76 4.93
N PRO A 26 1.63 -17.57 3.61
CA PRO A 26 2.92 -17.11 3.08
C PRO A 26 3.32 -15.70 3.55
N HIS A 27 2.34 -14.90 3.95
CA HIS A 27 2.51 -13.50 4.33
C HIS A 27 2.60 -13.24 5.82
N CYS A 28 2.52 -14.30 6.63
CA CYS A 28 2.57 -14.21 8.08
C CYS A 28 3.83 -14.89 8.63
N ALA A 29 4.46 -14.29 9.63
CA ALA A 29 5.51 -14.96 10.35
C ALA A 29 4.99 -16.24 11.02
N LYS A 30 5.76 -17.34 10.95
CA LYS A 30 5.40 -18.63 11.54
C LYS A 30 4.94 -18.48 12.99
N ASN A 31 3.89 -19.20 13.37
CA ASN A 31 3.30 -19.20 14.71
C ASN A 31 2.66 -17.86 15.17
N HIS A 32 2.43 -16.92 14.25
CA HIS A 32 1.68 -15.70 14.56
C HIS A 32 0.26 -15.77 13.99
N PHE A 33 -0.67 -15.09 14.67
CA PHE A 33 -2.11 -15.05 14.35
C PHE A 33 -2.86 -16.40 14.43
N ILE A 34 -2.23 -17.48 14.94
CA ILE A 34 -2.85 -18.81 15.07
C ILE A 34 -3.85 -18.86 16.24
N ARG A 35 -3.56 -18.14 17.33
CA ARG A 35 -4.41 -18.12 18.52
C ARG A 35 -5.49 -17.04 18.39
N LYS A 36 -6.71 -17.32 18.85
CA LYS A 36 -7.76 -16.29 19.04
C LYS A 36 -7.28 -15.24 20.04
N ARG A 37 -6.72 -14.17 19.56
CA ARG A 37 -6.33 -12.98 20.34
C ARG A 37 -7.36 -11.88 20.10
N LYS A 38 -7.31 -10.82 20.93
CA LYS A 38 -8.16 -9.64 20.75
C LYS A 38 -8.05 -9.03 19.34
N LEU A 39 -6.88 -9.08 18.71
CA LEU A 39 -6.60 -8.53 17.39
C LEU A 39 -6.35 -9.65 16.39
N SER A 40 -7.21 -9.76 15.40
CA SER A 40 -7.05 -10.71 14.28
C SER A 40 -6.14 -10.14 13.19
N LEU A 41 -5.59 -11.01 12.34
CA LEU A 41 -4.82 -10.61 11.16
C LEU A 41 -5.64 -9.70 10.24
N PHE A 42 -6.90 -10.05 9.98
CA PHE A 42 -7.83 -9.26 9.19
C PHE A 42 -7.93 -7.81 9.71
N GLN A 43 -8.12 -7.63 11.03
CA GLN A 43 -8.22 -6.31 11.63
C GLN A 43 -6.91 -5.50 11.51
N VAL A 44 -5.74 -6.15 11.61
CA VAL A 44 -4.44 -5.47 11.37
C VAL A 44 -4.33 -5.00 9.93
N ILE A 45 -4.67 -5.84 8.97
CA ILE A 45 -4.63 -5.48 7.53
C ILE A 45 -5.61 -4.33 7.26
N MET A 46 -6.85 -4.44 7.73
CA MET A 46 -7.85 -3.37 7.58
C MET A 46 -7.38 -2.05 8.19
N TYR A 47 -6.77 -2.09 9.38
CA TYR A 47 -6.16 -0.91 9.97
C TYR A 47 -5.08 -0.31 9.07
N LEU A 48 -4.17 -1.11 8.51
CA LEU A 48 -3.09 -0.63 7.65
C LEU A 48 -3.61 -0.02 6.34
N LEU A 49 -4.67 -0.57 5.78
CA LEU A 49 -5.34 -0.01 4.59
C LEU A 49 -6.11 1.28 4.89
N TYR A 50 -6.64 1.41 6.12
CA TYR A 50 -7.39 2.58 6.58
C TYR A 50 -6.48 3.73 7.04
N THR A 51 -5.22 3.47 7.40
CA THR A 51 -4.31 4.43 8.05
C THR A 51 -4.18 5.73 7.24
N SER A 52 -4.35 6.86 7.94
CA SER A 52 -4.14 8.22 7.41
C SER A 52 -2.85 8.84 7.99
N LYS A 53 -2.55 10.09 7.60
CA LYS A 53 -1.42 10.88 8.15
C LYS A 53 -1.58 11.23 9.65
N ALA A 54 -2.71 10.88 10.28
CA ALA A 54 -2.97 11.12 11.69
C ALA A 54 -2.12 10.22 12.60
N SER A 55 -2.04 10.54 13.90
CA SER A 55 -1.35 9.68 14.86
C SER A 55 -2.00 8.29 14.94
N MET A 56 -1.23 7.30 15.37
CA MET A 56 -1.75 5.93 15.56
C MET A 56 -2.95 5.89 16.52
N PHE A 57 -2.95 6.75 17.54
CA PHE A 57 -4.06 6.87 18.48
C PHE A 57 -5.33 7.39 17.79
N GLN A 58 -5.21 8.47 17.02
CA GLN A 58 -6.34 9.03 16.27
C GLN A 58 -6.87 8.06 15.21
N ASN A 59 -5.99 7.35 14.49
CA ASN A 59 -6.40 6.32 13.54
C ASN A 59 -7.14 5.16 14.22
N LEU A 60 -6.71 4.73 15.42
CA LEU A 60 -7.40 3.70 16.22
C LEU A 60 -8.79 4.15 16.69
N SER A 61 -8.95 5.41 17.07
CA SER A 61 -10.28 5.95 17.43
C SER A 61 -11.19 5.99 16.21
N ARG A 62 -10.71 6.58 15.10
CA ARG A 62 -11.50 6.71 13.87
C ARG A 62 -11.94 5.39 13.26
N ILE A 63 -11.07 4.37 13.22
CA ILE A 63 -11.45 3.07 12.63
C ILE A 63 -12.59 2.41 13.40
N ARG A 64 -12.70 2.64 14.73
CA ARG A 64 -13.80 2.14 15.54
C ARG A 64 -15.11 2.86 15.26
N GLU A 65 -15.04 4.18 15.03
CA GLU A 65 -16.20 5.02 14.73
C GLU A 65 -16.70 4.75 13.31
N ASP A 66 -15.79 4.78 12.31
CA ASP A 66 -16.13 4.70 10.88
C ASP A 66 -16.42 3.27 10.44
N LEU A 67 -15.77 2.27 11.02
CA LEU A 67 -15.86 0.87 10.66
C LEU A 67 -16.36 0.01 11.85
N GLY A 68 -17.34 0.50 12.56
CA GLY A 68 -17.97 -0.20 13.72
C GLY A 68 -18.40 -1.64 13.40
N SER A 69 -18.76 -1.92 12.14
CA SER A 69 -19.12 -3.27 11.66
C SER A 69 -17.94 -4.26 11.69
N LEU A 70 -16.70 -3.81 11.82
CA LEU A 70 -15.52 -4.66 11.93
C LEU A 70 -15.25 -5.14 13.36
N ASP A 71 -16.04 -4.70 14.34
CA ASP A 71 -15.83 -5.01 15.77
C ASP A 71 -14.35 -4.83 16.18
N PHE A 72 -13.80 -3.64 15.88
CA PHE A 72 -12.39 -3.38 16.08
C PHE A 72 -12.09 -3.27 17.59
N PRO A 73 -11.22 -4.14 18.14
CA PRO A 73 -11.05 -4.25 19.59
C PRO A 73 -10.37 -3.02 20.20
N ASP A 74 -10.60 -2.80 21.47
CA ASP A 74 -9.82 -1.84 22.23
C ASP A 74 -8.43 -2.41 22.54
N ILE A 75 -7.43 -1.85 21.85
CA ILE A 75 -6.03 -2.27 21.93
C ILE A 75 -5.10 -1.07 22.09
N SER A 76 -3.94 -1.33 22.68
CA SER A 76 -2.90 -0.32 22.79
C SER A 76 -2.14 -0.13 21.46
N LYS A 77 -1.54 1.05 21.28
CA LYS A 77 -0.62 1.35 20.15
C LYS A 77 0.52 0.33 20.04
N GLN A 78 1.03 -0.11 21.19
CA GLN A 78 2.11 -1.08 21.27
C GLN A 78 1.69 -2.45 20.77
N ALA A 79 0.48 -2.91 21.12
CA ALA A 79 -0.05 -4.17 20.65
C ALA A 79 -0.20 -4.18 19.11
N LEU A 80 -0.75 -3.11 18.55
CA LEU A 80 -0.88 -2.95 17.10
C LEU A 80 0.49 -2.84 16.40
N SER A 81 1.39 -2.02 16.95
CA SER A 81 2.75 -1.86 16.41
C SER A 81 3.52 -3.18 16.39
N LYS A 82 3.35 -4.00 17.43
CA LYS A 82 3.95 -5.34 17.49
C LYS A 82 3.28 -6.31 16.49
N ALA A 83 1.96 -6.28 16.38
CA ALA A 83 1.22 -7.18 15.49
C ALA A 83 1.60 -6.98 14.01
N ARG A 84 1.69 -5.73 13.55
CA ARG A 84 2.03 -5.42 12.15
C ARG A 84 3.40 -5.91 11.70
N GLN A 85 4.35 -6.07 12.62
CA GLN A 85 5.71 -6.56 12.30
C GLN A 85 5.74 -8.01 11.82
N PHE A 86 4.67 -8.76 12.05
CA PHE A 86 4.54 -10.16 11.66
C PHE A 86 3.85 -10.35 10.31
N ILE A 87 3.53 -9.26 9.61
CA ILE A 87 2.96 -9.28 8.26
C ILE A 87 4.06 -8.95 7.26
N ASN A 88 4.22 -9.82 6.26
CA ASN A 88 5.13 -9.55 5.15
C ASN A 88 4.55 -8.44 4.27
N PRO A 89 5.28 -7.35 4.01
CA PRO A 89 4.84 -6.27 3.12
C PRO A 89 4.45 -6.74 1.70
N ALA A 90 4.98 -7.87 1.22
CA ALA A 90 4.63 -8.45 -0.08
C ALA A 90 3.11 -8.71 -0.22
N LEU A 91 2.39 -8.94 0.88
CA LEU A 91 0.93 -9.04 0.88
C LEU A 91 0.27 -7.83 0.21
N PHE A 92 0.71 -6.63 0.56
CA PHE A 92 0.11 -5.40 0.03
C PHE A 92 0.39 -5.22 -1.46
N LYS A 93 1.55 -5.70 -1.93
CA LYS A 93 1.88 -5.73 -3.35
C LYS A 93 0.95 -6.68 -4.11
N GLU A 94 0.68 -7.87 -3.57
CA GLU A 94 -0.27 -8.82 -4.17
C GLU A 94 -1.70 -8.31 -4.19
N LEU A 95 -2.17 -7.72 -3.08
CA LEU A 95 -3.50 -7.10 -3.02
C LEU A 95 -3.65 -5.96 -4.04
N TYR A 96 -2.59 -5.21 -4.25
CA TYR A 96 -2.55 -4.16 -5.24
C TYR A 96 -2.68 -4.72 -6.66
N TYR A 97 -1.87 -5.71 -7.04
CA TYR A 97 -1.98 -6.33 -8.37
C TYR A 97 -3.32 -7.04 -8.58
N LEU A 98 -3.86 -7.67 -7.54
CA LEU A 98 -5.22 -8.21 -7.59
C LEU A 98 -6.24 -7.11 -7.92
N SER A 99 -6.11 -5.93 -7.34
CA SER A 99 -7.00 -4.81 -7.62
C SER A 99 -6.89 -4.29 -9.04
N VAL A 100 -5.68 -4.20 -9.58
CA VAL A 100 -5.41 -3.78 -10.98
C VAL A 100 -5.99 -4.79 -11.97
N ASP A 101 -5.70 -6.07 -11.78
CA ASP A 101 -6.20 -7.15 -12.63
C ASP A 101 -7.73 -7.20 -12.66
N LEU A 102 -8.37 -7.14 -11.49
CA LEU A 102 -9.82 -7.12 -11.38
C LEU A 102 -10.45 -5.87 -12.00
N PHE A 103 -9.78 -4.73 -11.88
CA PHE A 103 -10.26 -3.49 -12.47
C PHE A 103 -10.35 -3.63 -13.99
N TYR A 104 -9.27 -4.01 -14.65
CA TYR A 104 -9.25 -4.13 -16.11
C TYR A 104 -10.09 -5.28 -16.66
N LYS A 105 -10.16 -6.42 -15.96
CA LYS A 105 -11.03 -7.55 -16.35
C LYS A 105 -12.53 -7.21 -16.32
N GLN A 106 -12.92 -6.28 -15.48
CA GLN A 106 -14.33 -5.88 -15.31
C GLN A 106 -14.74 -4.65 -16.11
N LEU A 107 -13.77 -3.94 -16.72
CA LEU A 107 -14.08 -2.84 -17.62
C LEU A 107 -14.76 -3.37 -18.90
N PRO A 108 -15.89 -2.77 -19.32
CA PRO A 108 -16.55 -3.16 -20.58
C PRO A 108 -15.65 -2.95 -21.79
N SER A 109 -14.84 -1.89 -21.77
CA SER A 109 -13.81 -1.55 -22.75
C SER A 109 -12.82 -0.58 -22.11
N ARG A 110 -11.56 -0.70 -22.48
CA ARG A 110 -10.53 0.29 -22.13
C ARG A 110 -10.68 1.52 -23.00
N LYS A 111 -10.53 2.68 -22.41
CA LYS A 111 -10.53 3.93 -23.16
C LYS A 111 -9.17 4.11 -23.85
N LEU A 112 -9.22 4.59 -25.10
CA LEU A 112 -8.03 4.80 -25.92
C LEU A 112 -8.00 6.24 -26.42
N TRP A 113 -6.81 6.80 -26.51
CA TRP A 113 -6.51 8.04 -27.19
C TRP A 113 -5.88 7.74 -28.55
N ASN A 114 -6.60 8.01 -29.64
CA ASN A 114 -6.14 7.68 -31.00
C ASN A 114 -5.70 6.21 -31.18
N GLY A 115 -6.36 5.27 -30.51
CA GLY A 115 -6.02 3.85 -30.56
C GLY A 115 -4.94 3.39 -29.56
N TYR A 116 -4.41 4.29 -28.72
CA TYR A 116 -3.34 4.02 -27.76
C TYR A 116 -3.80 4.17 -26.32
N HIS A 117 -3.21 3.40 -25.39
CA HIS A 117 -3.32 3.65 -23.97
C HIS A 117 -2.51 4.90 -23.59
N LEU A 118 -3.06 5.74 -22.74
CA LEU A 118 -2.41 6.97 -22.27
C LEU A 118 -2.02 6.83 -20.80
N PHE A 119 -0.74 6.68 -20.54
CA PHE A 119 -0.20 6.61 -19.19
C PHE A 119 0.55 7.88 -18.83
N ALA A 120 0.41 8.32 -17.58
CA ALA A 120 1.25 9.33 -16.96
C ALA A 120 2.14 8.66 -15.91
N ILE A 121 3.40 9.08 -15.85
CA ILE A 121 4.35 8.64 -14.81
C ILE A 121 4.73 9.84 -13.99
N ASP A 122 4.61 9.72 -12.65
CA ASP A 122 4.99 10.77 -11.72
C ASP A 122 5.76 10.18 -10.53
N GLY A 123 6.65 11.00 -9.97
CA GLY A 123 7.47 10.65 -8.83
C GLY A 123 7.30 11.65 -7.68
N SER A 124 7.16 11.13 -6.46
CA SER A 124 7.08 11.94 -5.24
C SER A 124 8.11 11.52 -4.23
N LYS A 125 8.74 12.53 -3.60
CA LYS A 125 9.69 12.32 -2.50
C LYS A 125 8.92 12.20 -1.18
N ILE A 126 9.20 11.13 -0.43
CA ILE A 126 8.50 10.83 0.82
C ILE A 126 9.52 10.80 1.96
N GLU A 127 9.38 11.72 2.94
CA GLU A 127 10.18 11.69 4.15
C GLU A 127 9.79 10.49 5.00
N LEU A 128 10.80 9.72 5.44
CA LEU A 128 10.63 8.50 6.21
C LEU A 128 10.99 8.73 7.68
N PRO A 129 10.44 7.93 8.61
CA PRO A 129 10.86 8.00 10.01
C PRO A 129 12.36 7.79 10.17
N ASN A 130 13.00 8.60 10.99
CA ASN A 130 14.42 8.51 11.30
C ASN A 130 14.68 7.26 12.15
N SER A 131 15.10 6.19 11.50
CA SER A 131 15.52 4.94 12.12
C SER A 131 16.84 4.47 11.52
N LYS A 132 17.60 3.68 12.27
CA LYS A 132 18.86 3.12 11.79
C LYS A 132 18.68 2.35 10.48
N SER A 133 17.68 1.48 10.41
CA SER A 133 17.39 0.70 9.20
C SER A 133 17.00 1.56 7.99
N ASN A 134 16.26 2.66 8.21
CA ASN A 134 15.92 3.55 7.11
C ASN A 134 17.14 4.33 6.62
N PHE A 135 18.01 4.80 7.50
CA PHE A 135 19.26 5.43 7.09
C PHE A 135 20.18 4.47 6.32
N GLU A 136 20.32 3.22 6.79
CA GLU A 136 21.13 2.20 6.12
C GLU A 136 20.59 1.85 4.72
N PHE A 137 19.28 1.73 4.57
CA PHE A 137 18.68 1.33 3.31
C PHE A 137 18.47 2.51 2.34
N PHE A 138 17.85 3.60 2.79
CA PHE A 138 17.49 4.72 1.91
C PHE A 138 18.57 5.79 1.80
N GLY A 139 19.54 5.79 2.70
CA GLY A 139 20.57 6.81 2.81
C GLY A 139 20.20 7.92 3.79
N GLU A 140 21.22 8.64 4.21
CA GLU A 140 21.09 9.77 5.11
C GLU A 140 21.23 11.08 4.34
N MET A 141 20.36 12.03 4.67
CA MET A 141 20.35 13.38 4.11
C MET A 141 20.47 14.40 5.22
N PHE A 142 21.01 15.55 4.87
CA PHE A 142 21.23 16.67 5.78
C PHE A 142 20.33 17.84 5.38
N GLY A 143 19.81 18.54 6.37
CA GLY A 143 18.96 19.71 6.14
C GLY A 143 19.73 20.91 5.59
N TYR A 144 19.02 21.80 4.91
CA TYR A 144 19.52 23.10 4.53
C TYR A 144 18.48 24.16 4.97
N PRO A 145 18.84 25.23 5.64
CA PRO A 145 20.22 25.66 5.99
C PRO A 145 20.83 25.00 7.24
N ASP A 146 20.11 24.11 7.93
CA ASP A 146 20.58 23.45 9.15
C ASP A 146 21.14 22.04 8.85
N PRO A 147 22.48 21.88 8.72
CA PRO A 147 23.11 20.58 8.47
C PRO A 147 23.03 19.59 9.65
N SER A 148 22.65 20.05 10.85
CA SER A 148 22.45 19.17 11.99
C SER A 148 21.18 18.34 11.91
N ARG A 149 20.20 18.79 11.09
CA ARG A 149 18.98 18.05 10.82
C ARG A 149 19.26 16.86 9.91
N ARG A 150 19.21 15.70 10.48
CA ARG A 150 19.32 14.43 9.73
C ARG A 150 17.93 13.89 9.39
N PHE A 151 17.75 13.45 8.16
CA PHE A 151 16.51 12.83 7.71
C PHE A 151 16.78 11.83 6.59
N THR A 152 15.79 11.01 6.26
CA THR A 152 15.87 10.08 5.15
C THR A 152 14.60 10.15 4.31
N MET A 153 14.76 9.92 3.02
CA MET A 153 13.67 9.99 2.05
C MET A 153 13.68 8.78 1.13
N GLY A 154 12.51 8.41 0.65
CA GLY A 154 12.34 7.50 -0.46
C GLY A 154 11.70 8.20 -1.66
N LEU A 155 11.88 7.65 -2.84
CA LEU A 155 11.21 8.02 -4.08
C LEU A 155 10.04 7.05 -4.31
N GLY A 156 8.82 7.55 -4.18
CA GLY A 156 7.62 6.87 -4.66
C GLY A 156 7.37 7.24 -6.12
N SER A 157 7.15 6.27 -6.98
CA SER A 157 6.82 6.49 -8.39
C SER A 157 5.61 5.68 -8.78
N ILE A 158 4.70 6.26 -9.54
CA ILE A 158 3.46 5.64 -9.99
C ILE A 158 3.32 5.73 -11.51
N VAL A 159 2.61 4.76 -12.07
CA VAL A 159 2.06 4.82 -13.42
C VAL A 159 0.55 4.92 -13.31
N TYR A 160 -0.02 5.91 -13.93
CA TYR A 160 -1.43 6.24 -13.88
C TYR A 160 -2.06 6.15 -15.28
N ASP A 161 -3.09 5.33 -15.42
CA ASP A 161 -3.92 5.30 -16.63
C ASP A 161 -4.84 6.52 -16.62
N VAL A 162 -4.51 7.49 -17.49
CA VAL A 162 -5.16 8.81 -17.51
C VAL A 162 -6.61 8.72 -17.94
N LEU A 163 -6.93 7.81 -18.86
CA LEU A 163 -8.27 7.70 -19.44
C LEU A 163 -9.19 6.84 -18.56
N ASP A 164 -8.65 5.77 -18.02
CA ASP A 164 -9.42 4.89 -17.14
C ASP A 164 -9.27 5.29 -15.66
N ASP A 165 -8.48 6.33 -15.35
CA ASP A 165 -8.36 6.96 -14.03
C ASP A 165 -8.01 5.91 -12.95
N TYR A 166 -6.92 5.18 -13.15
CA TYR A 166 -6.47 4.13 -12.24
C TYR A 166 -4.95 4.08 -12.15
N ILE A 167 -4.41 3.82 -10.96
CA ILE A 167 -2.97 3.58 -10.78
C ILE A 167 -2.70 2.12 -11.16
N VAL A 168 -1.87 1.89 -12.18
CA VAL A 168 -1.59 0.56 -12.73
C VAL A 168 -0.29 -0.05 -12.23
N TYR A 169 0.64 0.80 -11.81
CA TYR A 169 1.90 0.37 -11.22
C TYR A 169 2.38 1.39 -10.18
N ALA A 170 3.05 0.89 -9.14
CA ALA A 170 3.68 1.72 -8.14
C ALA A 170 4.99 1.09 -7.67
N SER A 171 6.03 1.90 -7.48
CA SER A 171 7.30 1.49 -6.88
C SER A 171 7.72 2.44 -5.77
N PHE A 172 8.56 1.93 -4.88
CA PHE A 172 9.16 2.72 -3.82
C PHE A 172 10.65 2.39 -3.72
N GLN A 173 11.51 3.36 -3.97
CA GLN A 173 12.94 3.19 -4.16
C GLN A 173 13.74 4.15 -3.27
N ARG A 174 15.06 4.00 -3.27
CA ARG A 174 15.97 4.96 -2.65
C ARG A 174 15.82 6.34 -3.30
N TYR A 175 15.90 7.39 -2.50
CA TYR A 175 15.79 8.77 -2.98
C TYR A 175 16.74 9.12 -4.13
N LEU A 176 17.96 8.56 -4.14
CA LEU A 176 18.95 8.78 -5.18
C LEU A 176 18.66 8.02 -6.50
N ALA A 177 17.65 7.15 -6.53
CA ALA A 177 17.17 6.58 -7.77
C ALA A 177 16.64 7.73 -8.66
N SER A 178 17.06 7.74 -9.93
CA SER A 178 16.61 8.75 -10.86
C SER A 178 15.16 8.48 -11.27
N GLU A 179 14.32 9.51 -11.35
CA GLU A 179 12.95 9.41 -11.87
C GLU A 179 12.91 8.77 -13.26
N ARG A 180 13.94 9.03 -14.10
CA ARG A 180 14.07 8.39 -15.41
C ARG A 180 14.30 6.89 -15.32
N SER A 181 15.13 6.44 -14.36
CA SER A 181 15.36 5.01 -14.15
C SER A 181 14.09 4.31 -13.65
N ALA A 182 13.34 4.94 -12.77
CA ALA A 182 12.04 4.46 -12.32
C ALA A 182 11.03 4.38 -13.49
N ALA A 183 11.01 5.40 -14.36
CA ALA A 183 10.14 5.40 -15.55
C ALA A 183 10.48 4.27 -16.53
N LEU A 184 11.77 3.99 -16.75
CA LEU A 184 12.19 2.86 -17.61
C LEU A 184 11.80 1.51 -17.03
N GLU A 185 11.93 1.33 -15.70
CA GLU A 185 11.46 0.12 -15.01
C GLU A 185 9.95 -0.04 -15.15
N HIS A 186 9.20 1.05 -15.08
CA HIS A 186 7.75 1.03 -15.28
C HIS A 186 7.37 0.60 -16.68
N LEU A 187 8.07 1.09 -17.72
CA LEU A 187 7.80 0.72 -19.10
C LEU A 187 7.98 -0.79 -19.33
N HIS A 188 9.06 -1.38 -18.79
CA HIS A 188 9.25 -2.84 -18.87
C HIS A 188 8.12 -3.64 -18.23
N ASN A 189 7.55 -3.15 -17.14
CA ASN A 189 6.44 -3.83 -16.45
C ASN A 189 5.07 -3.59 -17.11
N LEU A 190 4.98 -2.73 -18.13
CA LEU A 190 3.74 -2.48 -18.89
C LEU A 190 3.69 -3.27 -20.20
N GLU A 191 4.81 -3.86 -20.63
CA GLU A 191 4.92 -4.64 -21.88
C GLU A 191 4.46 -6.10 -21.70
N ASP A 192 4.36 -6.60 -20.49
CA ASP A 192 3.87 -7.95 -20.12
C ASP A 192 2.36 -7.91 -19.71
#